data_601f6967ed9f18d5b2a6af9c5f19ee5f
#
_entry.id   601f6967ed9f18d5b2a6af9c5f19ee5f
#
_cell.length_a   1.000
_cell.length_b   1.000
_cell.length_c   1.000
_cell.angle_alpha   90.00
_cell.angle_beta   90.00
_cell.angle_gamma   90.00
#
_symmetry.space_group_name_H-M   'P 1'
#
loop_
_entity.id
_entity.type
_entity.pdbx_description
1 polymer ?
#
loop_
_entity_poly.entity_id
_entity_poly.type
_entity_poly.pdbx_seq_one_letter_code
_entity_poly.pdbx_strand_id
1 'polypeptide(L)' 'MTEVLDAQVLDPEAQAESAIREALELIDQGLGGISDRNLVSTSEVADLLLDVRMLLAKVDAQVSTN' A
#
# COMPACT_ATOMS: atom_id res chain seq x y z
N MET A 1 -3.60 19.22 21.86
CA MET A 1 -4.07 18.01 21.33
C MET A 1 -3.76 17.78 19.89
N THR A 2 -3.60 18.84 19.14
CA THR A 2 -3.16 18.70 17.77
C THR A 2 -1.76 18.09 17.69
N GLU A 3 -0.98 18.33 18.71
CA GLU A 3 0.39 17.80 18.72
C GLU A 3 0.42 16.30 18.63
N VAL A 4 -0.55 15.65 19.24
CA VAL A 4 -0.59 14.19 19.22
C VAL A 4 -0.78 13.69 17.81
N LEU A 5 -1.70 14.32 17.08
CA LEU A 5 -1.95 13.93 15.69
C LEU A 5 -0.73 14.21 14.82
N ASP A 6 -0.10 15.35 15.04
CA ASP A 6 1.06 15.69 14.26
C ASP A 6 2.19 14.69 14.49
N ALA A 7 2.35 14.26 15.73
CA ALA A 7 3.38 13.29 16.05
C ALA A 7 3.12 11.97 15.32
N GLN A 8 1.86 11.55 15.25
CA GLN A 8 1.52 10.31 14.56
C GLN A 8 1.79 10.42 13.08
N VAL A 9 1.46 11.55 12.49
CA VAL A 9 1.67 11.76 11.07
C VAL A 9 3.14 11.72 10.73
N LEU A 10 3.97 12.24 11.61
CA LEU A 10 5.41 12.29 11.37
C LEU A 10 6.14 11.02 11.73
N ASP A 11 5.47 10.09 12.40
CA ASP A 11 6.08 8.85 12.83
C ASP A 11 6.30 7.93 11.63
N PRO A 12 7.57 7.60 11.31
CA PRO A 12 7.84 6.71 10.16
C PRO A 12 7.21 5.33 10.31
N GLU A 13 7.14 4.82 11.53
CA GLU A 13 6.55 3.51 11.75
C GLU A 13 5.06 3.53 11.45
N ALA A 14 4.38 4.58 11.89
CA ALA A 14 2.96 4.72 11.63
C ALA A 14 2.70 4.83 10.14
N GLN A 15 3.54 5.57 9.43
CA GLN A 15 3.40 5.72 7.99
C GLN A 15 3.65 4.41 7.27
N ALA A 16 4.65 3.65 7.75
CA ALA A 16 4.94 2.35 7.15
C ALA A 16 3.77 1.39 7.36
N GLU A 17 3.20 1.38 8.57
CA GLU A 17 2.04 0.53 8.84
C GLU A 17 0.86 0.89 7.96
N SER A 18 0.64 2.19 7.78
CA SER A 18 -0.45 2.66 6.95
C SER A 18 -0.26 2.22 5.50
N ALA A 19 0.95 2.33 4.99
CA ALA A 19 1.25 1.92 3.62
C ALA A 19 1.09 0.40 3.46
N ILE A 20 1.50 -0.37 4.45
CA ILE A 20 1.33 -1.82 4.40
C ILE A 20 -0.14 -2.17 4.36
N ARG A 21 -0.94 -1.50 5.18
CA ARG A 21 -2.37 -1.76 5.22
C ARG A 21 -3.02 -1.44 3.89
N GLU A 22 -2.64 -0.32 3.28
CA GLU A 22 -3.15 0.04 1.98
C GLU A 22 -2.76 -0.99 0.92
N ALA A 23 -1.53 -1.47 0.99
CA ALA A 23 -1.07 -2.49 0.04
C ALA A 23 -1.90 -3.77 0.19
N LEU A 24 -2.17 -4.17 1.42
CA LEU A 24 -2.98 -5.35 1.66
C LEU A 24 -4.39 -5.19 1.12
N GLU A 25 -4.97 -4.01 1.30
CA GLU A 25 -6.31 -3.74 0.77
C GLU A 25 -6.33 -3.79 -0.74
N LEU A 26 -5.30 -3.25 -1.37
CA LEU A 26 -5.21 -3.29 -2.82
C LEU A 26 -5.09 -4.73 -3.33
N ILE A 27 -4.31 -5.54 -2.63
CA ILE A 27 -4.16 -6.93 -3.01
C ILE A 27 -5.50 -7.65 -2.87
N ASP A 28 -6.20 -7.42 -1.76
CA ASP A 28 -7.49 -8.05 -1.53
C ASP A 28 -8.50 -7.65 -2.59
N GLN A 29 -8.55 -6.37 -2.92
CA GLN A 29 -9.46 -5.88 -3.96
C GLN A 29 -9.12 -6.48 -5.31
N GLY A 30 -7.83 -6.53 -5.62
CA GLY A 30 -7.39 -7.10 -6.88
C GLY A 30 -7.74 -8.57 -6.99
N LEU A 31 -7.47 -9.32 -5.93
CA LEU A 31 -7.79 -10.75 -5.94
C LEU A 31 -9.28 -10.99 -6.05
N GLY A 32 -10.09 -10.16 -5.36
CA GLY A 32 -11.53 -10.28 -5.46
C GLY A 32 -12.03 -10.03 -6.86
N GLY A 33 -11.50 -8.98 -7.51
CA GLY A 33 -11.88 -8.68 -8.87
C GLY A 33 -11.49 -9.77 -9.85
N ILE A 34 -10.30 -10.33 -9.66
CA ILE A 34 -9.82 -11.41 -10.54
C ILE A 34 -10.66 -12.65 -10.33
N SER A 35 -11.02 -12.96 -9.08
CA SER A 35 -11.81 -14.16 -8.78
C SER A 35 -13.18 -14.12 -9.42
N ASP A 36 -13.73 -12.91 -9.57
CA ASP A 36 -15.08 -12.76 -10.13
C ASP A 36 -15.11 -12.80 -11.64
N ARG A 37 -13.95 -12.76 -12.28
CA ARG A 37 -13.87 -12.68 -13.73
C ARG A 37 -13.01 -13.81 -14.27
N ASN A 38 -13.43 -14.31 -15.44
CA ASN A 38 -12.66 -15.34 -16.12
C ASN A 38 -11.45 -14.77 -16.84
N LEU A 39 -11.57 -13.54 -17.29
CA LEU A 39 -10.51 -12.89 -18.05
C LEU A 39 -10.18 -11.55 -17.41
N VAL A 40 -8.91 -11.30 -17.25
CA VAL A 40 -8.42 -10.05 -16.70
C VAL A 40 -7.32 -9.55 -17.63
N SER A 41 -7.37 -8.28 -17.99
CA SER A 41 -6.38 -7.74 -18.90
C SER A 41 -5.01 -7.65 -18.20
N THR A 42 -3.98 -7.77 -19.01
CA THR A 42 -2.61 -7.62 -18.53
C THR A 42 -2.41 -6.24 -17.92
N SER A 43 -3.02 -5.23 -18.52
CA SER A 43 -2.91 -3.86 -18.01
C SER A 43 -3.44 -3.75 -16.59
N GLU A 44 -4.56 -4.38 -16.31
CA GLU A 44 -5.14 -4.33 -14.98
C GLU A 44 -4.21 -4.95 -13.95
N VAL A 45 -3.65 -6.09 -14.29
CA VAL A 45 -2.74 -6.77 -13.39
C VAL A 45 -1.47 -5.94 -13.19
N ALA A 46 -0.95 -5.39 -14.27
CA ALA A 46 0.24 -4.57 -14.18
C ALA A 46 -0.01 -3.33 -13.32
N ASP A 47 -1.15 -2.69 -13.49
CA ASP A 47 -1.49 -1.51 -12.68
C ASP A 47 -1.57 -1.86 -11.21
N LEU A 48 -2.20 -2.98 -10.89
CA LEU A 48 -2.31 -3.41 -9.50
C LEU A 48 -0.93 -3.66 -8.90
N LEU A 49 -0.10 -4.37 -9.64
CA LEU A 49 1.24 -4.68 -9.14
C LEU A 49 2.08 -3.41 -8.97
N LEU A 50 1.94 -2.46 -9.89
CA LEU A 50 2.66 -1.21 -9.78
C LEU A 50 2.20 -0.40 -8.56
N ASP A 51 0.91 -0.37 -8.31
CA ASP A 51 0.38 0.34 -7.16
C ASP A 51 0.89 -0.26 -5.86
N VAL A 52 0.84 -1.59 -5.77
CA VAL A 52 1.34 -2.27 -4.57
C VAL A 52 2.83 -2.02 -4.42
N ARG A 53 3.57 -2.09 -5.52
CA ARG A 53 5.01 -1.86 -5.49
C ARG A 53 5.34 -0.47 -4.97
N MET A 54 4.57 0.53 -5.42
CA MET A 54 4.79 1.89 -4.97
C MET A 54 4.59 2.04 -3.47
N LEU A 55 3.56 1.39 -2.95
CA LEU A 55 3.30 1.45 -1.52
C LEU A 55 4.40 0.75 -0.73
N LEU A 56 4.85 -0.40 -1.21
CA LEU A 56 5.90 -1.13 -0.53
C LEU A 56 7.23 -0.40 -0.63
N ALA A 57 7.46 0.31 -1.73
CA ALA A 57 8.67 1.11 -1.87
C ALA A 57 8.69 2.23 -0.84
N LYS A 58 7.54 2.80 -0.53
CA LYS A 58 7.46 3.81 0.53
C LYS A 58 7.86 3.22 1.88
N VAL A 59 7.37 2.02 2.16
CA VAL A 59 7.71 1.35 3.41
C VAL A 59 9.20 1.10 3.48
N ASP A 60 9.77 0.60 2.39
CA ASP A 60 11.20 0.32 2.35
C ASP A 60 12.02 1.57 2.58
N ALA A 61 11.61 2.68 1.95
CA ALA A 61 12.32 3.93 2.11
C ALA A 61 12.26 4.43 3.54
N GLN A 62 11.13 4.26 4.20
CA GLN A 62 10.98 4.71 5.58
C GLN A 62 11.73 3.83 6.56
N VAL A 63 11.76 2.55 6.30
CA VAL A 63 12.42 1.61 7.21
C VAL A 63 13.93 1.67 7.06
N SER A 64 14.42 1.87 5.86
CA SER A 64 15.86 1.85 5.61
C SER A 64 16.53 3.18 5.84
N THR A 65 15.80 4.18 6.28
CA THR A 65 16.38 5.48 6.63
C THR A 65 17.07 5.38 7.97
N ASN A 66 18.35 5.57 8.00
CA ASN A 66 19.07 5.54 9.25
C ASN A 66 20.11 6.62 9.30
#